data_38957149dd6e20060bb46aaf1a570e7e
#
_entry.id   38957149dd6e20060bb46aaf1a570e7e
#
_cell.length_a   1.000
_cell.length_b   1.000
_cell.length_c   1.000
_cell.angle_alpha   90.00
_cell.angle_beta   90.00
_cell.angle_gamma   90.00
#
_symmetry.space_group_name_H-M   'P 1'
#
loop_
_entity.id
_entity.type
_entity.pdbx_description
1 polymer ?
#
loop_
_entity_poly.entity_id
_entity_poly.type
_entity_poly.pdbx_seq_one_letter_code
_entity_poly.pdbx_strand_id
1 'polypeptide(L)'
;MAKEFEENIFFYSKSAPKCCSFTYNVLSLQADYCNMERTTYRIPTHPGDVVKEELEARGISQKEFASRTGISYTMLNEILNSKRPITSEIALVIEAALGINPELLINMQSRYNMVQARMKPEIESNLAHIRKVCASWLL
;
A
#
# COMPACT_ATOMS: atom_id res chain seq x y z
N MET A 1 25.62 -22.69 14.28
CA MET A 1 24.65 -21.69 13.85
C MET A 1 24.94 -21.00 12.49
N ALA A 2 26.06 -21.27 11.82
CA ALA A 2 26.36 -20.67 10.51
C ALA A 2 26.11 -21.62 9.31
N LYS A 3 25.81 -22.90 9.54
CA LYS A 3 25.59 -23.91 8.48
C LYS A 3 24.13 -24.09 8.03
N GLU A 4 23.17 -23.65 8.84
CA GLU A 4 21.75 -23.74 8.46
C GLU A 4 21.28 -22.62 7.52
N PHE A 5 22.09 -21.57 7.37
CA PHE A 5 21.74 -20.44 6.49
C PHE A 5 22.11 -20.67 5.02
N GLU A 6 23.05 -21.56 4.74
CA GLU A 6 23.50 -21.85 3.36
C GLU A 6 22.62 -22.87 2.64
N GLU A 7 21.96 -23.78 3.35
CA GLU A 7 21.10 -24.79 2.69
C GLU A 7 19.75 -24.23 2.20
N ASN A 8 19.26 -23.13 2.79
CA ASN A 8 18.01 -22.50 2.34
C ASN A 8 18.15 -21.67 1.05
N ILE A 9 19.37 -21.28 0.70
CA ILE A 9 19.64 -20.51 -0.55
C ILE A 9 19.67 -21.43 -1.78
N PHE A 10 20.00 -22.71 -1.59
CA PHE A 10 20.15 -23.65 -2.71
C PHE A 10 18.83 -24.27 -3.20
N PHE A 11 17.77 -24.24 -2.38
CA PHE A 11 16.48 -24.81 -2.77
C PHE A 11 15.60 -23.85 -3.60
N TYR A 12 15.92 -22.54 -3.59
CA TYR A 12 15.17 -21.53 -4.33
C TYR A 12 15.61 -21.37 -5.80
N SER A 13 16.70 -22.02 -6.19
CA SER A 13 17.31 -21.87 -7.53
C SER A 13 16.69 -22.73 -8.63
N LYS A 14 15.73 -23.63 -8.35
CA LYS A 14 15.26 -24.62 -9.36
C LYS A 14 13.91 -24.33 -10.00
N SER A 15 13.21 -23.27 -9.65
CA SER A 15 11.89 -22.96 -10.24
C SER A 15 11.69 -21.50 -10.66
N ALA A 16 12.75 -20.72 -10.81
CA ALA A 16 12.64 -19.38 -11.38
C ALA A 16 12.57 -19.46 -12.91
N PRO A 17 11.56 -18.86 -13.56
CA PRO A 17 11.56 -18.71 -15.00
C PRO A 17 12.74 -17.86 -15.43
N LYS A 18 13.42 -18.29 -16.50
CA LYS A 18 14.59 -17.63 -17.11
C LYS A 18 14.24 -16.25 -17.67
N CYS A 19 14.14 -15.27 -16.82
CA CYS A 19 14.06 -13.85 -17.20
C CYS A 19 14.79 -13.03 -16.16
N CYS A 20 15.94 -12.51 -16.54
CA CYS A 20 16.73 -11.49 -15.87
C CYS A 20 18.10 -11.94 -15.38
N SER A 21 19.05 -11.91 -16.30
CA SER A 21 20.48 -11.73 -15.99
C SER A 21 20.75 -10.23 -15.85
N PHE A 22 20.56 -9.69 -14.67
CA PHE A 22 21.07 -8.37 -14.33
C PHE A 22 21.49 -8.31 -12.85
N THR A 23 22.77 -8.04 -12.71
CA THR A 23 23.61 -7.72 -11.53
C THR A 23 23.00 -7.71 -10.12
N TYR A 24 23.69 -8.37 -9.23
CA TYR A 24 23.50 -8.83 -7.84
C TYR A 24 22.95 -7.84 -6.79
N ASN A 25 22.62 -6.61 -7.11
CA ASN A 25 22.18 -5.61 -6.11
C ASN A 25 20.71 -5.17 -6.22
N VAL A 26 19.97 -5.71 -7.19
CA VAL A 26 18.53 -5.42 -7.36
C VAL A 26 17.67 -6.67 -7.09
N LEU A 27 18.29 -7.82 -6.91
CA LEU A 27 17.62 -9.14 -6.81
C LEU A 27 16.78 -9.32 -5.53
N SER A 28 17.10 -8.66 -4.43
CA SER A 28 16.30 -8.78 -3.21
C SER A 28 14.96 -8.03 -3.32
N LEU A 29 14.96 -6.90 -4.02
CA LEU A 29 13.73 -6.13 -4.25
C LEU A 29 12.86 -6.73 -5.37
N GLN A 30 13.46 -7.46 -6.32
CA GLN A 30 12.74 -8.11 -7.42
C GLN A 30 12.10 -9.45 -7.03
N ALA A 31 12.67 -10.18 -6.09
CA ALA A 31 12.08 -11.43 -5.58
C ALA A 31 10.74 -11.16 -4.88
N ASP A 32 10.65 -10.08 -4.13
CA ASP A 32 9.40 -9.65 -3.50
C ASP A 32 8.38 -9.14 -4.53
N TYR A 33 8.84 -8.59 -5.64
CA TYR A 33 7.98 -8.10 -6.72
C TYR A 33 7.36 -9.24 -7.56
N CYS A 34 8.11 -10.33 -7.84
CA CYS A 34 7.60 -11.49 -8.58
C CYS A 34 6.64 -12.36 -7.73
N ASN A 35 6.80 -12.36 -6.41
CA ASN A 35 5.91 -13.11 -5.51
C ASN A 35 4.58 -12.39 -5.28
N MET A 36 4.48 -11.14 -5.66
CA MET A 36 3.27 -10.31 -5.55
C MET A 36 2.20 -10.63 -6.62
N GLU A 37 2.55 -11.39 -7.67
CA GLU A 37 1.58 -11.80 -8.72
C GLU A 37 0.66 -12.95 -8.30
N ARG A 38 0.91 -13.63 -7.17
CA ARG A 38 0.09 -14.74 -6.67
C ARG A 38 -0.72 -14.43 -5.43
N THR A 39 -0.61 -13.25 -4.88
CA THR A 39 -1.42 -12.86 -3.74
C THR A 39 -2.77 -12.44 -4.26
N THR A 40 -3.80 -13.22 -3.99
CA THR A 40 -5.19 -12.77 -4.05
C THR A 40 -5.22 -11.42 -3.34
N TYR A 41 -5.36 -10.32 -4.09
CA TYR A 41 -5.32 -8.98 -3.53
C TYR A 41 -6.45 -8.84 -2.52
N ARG A 42 -6.16 -9.06 -1.24
CA ARG A 42 -7.05 -8.60 -0.19
C ARG A 42 -7.12 -7.09 -0.34
N ILE A 43 -8.31 -6.57 -0.54
CA ILE A 43 -8.53 -5.12 -0.55
C ILE A 43 -8.04 -4.62 0.82
N PRO A 44 -6.97 -3.80 0.86
CA PRO A 44 -6.47 -3.30 2.14
C PRO A 44 -7.51 -2.35 2.74
N THR A 45 -7.57 -2.33 4.06
CA THR A 45 -8.42 -1.41 4.81
C THR A 45 -8.06 0.03 4.45
N HIS A 46 -9.05 0.86 4.19
CA HIS A 46 -8.83 2.29 3.98
C HIS A 46 -8.45 2.94 5.32
N PRO A 47 -7.48 3.87 5.37
CA PRO A 47 -7.08 4.50 6.64
C PRO A 47 -8.24 5.30 7.29
N GLY A 48 -9.22 5.75 6.52
CA GLY A 48 -10.44 6.36 7.05
C GLY A 48 -11.26 5.44 7.94
N ASP A 49 -11.26 4.13 7.67
CA ASP A 49 -11.97 3.14 8.49
C ASP A 49 -11.35 3.05 9.89
N VAL A 50 -10.01 3.06 9.96
CA VAL A 50 -9.27 3.06 11.24
C VAL A 50 -9.57 4.30 12.06
N VAL A 51 -9.57 5.47 11.41
CA VAL A 51 -9.91 6.74 12.10
C VAL A 51 -11.37 6.72 12.59
N LYS A 52 -12.28 6.16 11.80
CA LYS A 52 -13.67 6.01 12.17
C LYS A 52 -13.86 5.12 13.39
N GLU A 53 -13.22 3.95 13.40
CA GLU A 53 -13.23 3.01 14.55
C GLU A 53 -12.67 3.67 15.81
N GLU A 54 -11.61 4.46 15.70
CA GLU A 54 -11.00 5.17 16.82
C GLU A 54 -11.91 6.27 17.39
N LEU A 55 -12.61 7.01 16.53
CA LEU A 55 -13.61 7.99 16.96
C LEU A 55 -14.78 7.33 17.68
N GLU A 56 -15.26 6.20 17.17
CA GLU A 56 -16.33 5.42 17.78
C GLU A 56 -15.90 4.83 19.14
N ALA A 57 -14.69 4.29 19.24
CA ALA A 57 -14.13 3.76 20.47
C ALA A 57 -13.99 4.82 21.57
N ARG A 58 -13.69 6.06 21.20
CA ARG A 58 -13.61 7.20 22.14
C ARG A 58 -14.95 7.90 22.39
N GLY A 59 -16.00 7.49 21.70
CA GLY A 59 -17.31 8.13 21.80
C GLY A 59 -17.35 9.57 21.25
N ILE A 60 -16.44 9.92 20.35
CA ILE A 60 -16.34 11.25 19.74
C ILE A 60 -17.18 11.28 18.46
N SER A 61 -18.14 12.19 18.39
CA SER A 61 -18.93 12.37 17.17
C SER A 61 -18.10 13.02 16.05
N GLN A 62 -18.36 12.62 14.79
CA GLN A 62 -17.68 13.21 13.61
C GLN A 62 -17.84 14.73 13.55
N LYS A 63 -19.01 15.23 13.96
CA LYS A 63 -19.31 16.67 13.96
C LYS A 63 -18.47 17.40 15.02
N GLU A 64 -18.33 16.82 16.17
CA GLU A 64 -17.51 17.36 17.26
C GLU A 64 -16.03 17.34 16.90
N PHE A 65 -15.52 16.23 16.32
CA PHE A 65 -14.16 16.11 15.86
C PHE A 65 -13.84 17.17 14.79
N ALA A 66 -14.71 17.32 13.78
CA ALA A 66 -14.57 18.32 12.73
C ALA A 66 -14.50 19.75 13.31
N SER A 67 -15.37 20.07 14.26
CA SER A 67 -15.41 21.38 14.91
C SER A 67 -14.14 21.68 15.72
N ARG A 68 -13.59 20.68 16.42
CA ARG A 68 -12.39 20.85 17.26
C ARG A 68 -11.09 20.90 16.44
N THR A 69 -11.03 20.18 15.33
CA THR A 69 -9.83 20.08 14.48
C THR A 69 -9.79 21.12 13.36
N GLY A 70 -10.91 21.81 13.12
CA GLY A 70 -11.02 22.76 12.00
C GLY A 70 -11.14 22.11 10.62
N ILE A 71 -11.25 20.77 10.56
CA ILE A 71 -11.51 20.05 9.31
C ILE A 71 -12.97 20.24 8.94
N SER A 72 -13.27 20.52 7.67
CA SER A 72 -14.64 20.57 7.19
C SER A 72 -15.35 19.23 7.45
N TYR A 73 -16.56 19.27 8.02
CA TYR A 73 -17.37 18.06 8.26
C TYR A 73 -17.55 17.21 6.98
N THR A 74 -17.79 17.87 5.84
CA THR A 74 -17.95 17.17 4.56
C THR A 74 -16.68 16.42 4.18
N MET A 75 -15.53 17.08 4.30
CA MET A 75 -14.23 16.46 4.00
C MET A 75 -13.95 15.28 4.94
N LEU A 76 -14.18 15.43 6.22
CA LEU A 76 -14.03 14.36 7.20
C LEU A 76 -14.94 13.19 6.86
N ASN A 77 -16.22 13.43 6.60
CA ASN A 77 -17.17 12.39 6.23
C ASN A 77 -16.78 11.65 4.94
N GLU A 78 -16.24 12.34 3.94
CA GLU A 78 -15.73 11.72 2.72
C GLU A 78 -14.53 10.80 3.01
N ILE A 79 -13.61 11.21 3.89
CA ILE A 79 -12.45 10.41 4.30
C ILE A 79 -12.89 9.16 5.06
N LEU A 80 -13.79 9.30 6.05
CA LEU A 80 -14.28 8.21 6.87
C LEU A 80 -15.12 7.19 6.09
N ASN A 81 -15.69 7.59 4.95
CA ASN A 81 -16.40 6.70 4.04
C ASN A 81 -15.57 6.27 2.81
N SER A 82 -14.26 6.35 2.90
CA SER A 82 -13.32 5.88 1.86
C SER A 82 -13.49 6.53 0.47
N LYS A 83 -14.18 7.70 0.42
CA LYS A 83 -14.41 8.46 -0.82
C LYS A 83 -13.27 9.42 -1.14
N ARG A 84 -12.50 9.82 -0.13
CA ARG A 84 -11.41 10.77 -0.26
C ARG A 84 -10.16 10.23 0.40
N PRO A 85 -8.98 10.35 -0.24
CA PRO A 85 -7.72 9.93 0.36
C PRO A 85 -7.33 10.86 1.53
N ILE A 86 -6.61 10.30 2.50
CA ILE A 86 -5.98 11.06 3.58
C ILE A 86 -4.72 11.73 3.01
N THR A 87 -4.61 13.05 3.18
CA THR A 87 -3.41 13.82 2.85
C THR A 87 -2.48 13.90 4.07
N SER A 88 -1.20 14.24 3.83
CA SER A 88 -0.22 14.39 4.92
C SER A 88 -0.64 15.45 5.94
N GLU A 89 -1.25 16.55 5.51
CA GLU A 89 -1.76 17.59 6.39
C GLU A 89 -2.86 17.07 7.33
N ILE A 90 -3.81 16.31 6.78
CA ILE A 90 -4.89 15.70 7.55
C ILE A 90 -4.34 14.63 8.50
N ALA A 91 -3.36 13.85 8.07
CA ALA A 91 -2.71 12.85 8.91
C ALA A 91 -2.05 13.48 10.14
N LEU A 92 -1.38 14.63 10.00
CA LEU A 92 -0.80 15.39 11.11
C LEU A 92 -1.86 15.95 12.06
N VAL A 93 -2.99 16.43 11.53
CA VAL A 93 -4.12 16.89 12.37
C VAL A 93 -4.70 15.71 13.16
N ILE A 94 -4.83 14.54 12.53
CA ILE A 94 -5.32 13.32 13.21
C ILE A 94 -4.32 12.87 14.29
N GLU A 95 -3.02 12.94 14.03
CA GLU A 95 -1.98 12.68 15.03
C GLU A 95 -2.15 13.59 16.24
N ALA A 96 -2.23 14.89 16.01
CA ALA A 96 -2.37 15.86 17.08
C ALA A 96 -3.66 15.66 17.91
N ALA A 97 -4.72 15.21 17.27
CA ALA A 97 -6.03 15.04 17.92
C ALA A 97 -6.23 13.66 18.58
N LEU A 98 -5.77 12.60 17.94
CA LEU A 98 -6.01 11.21 18.36
C LEU A 98 -4.73 10.47 18.78
N GLY A 99 -3.54 10.99 18.46
CA GLY A 99 -2.27 10.33 18.74
C GLY A 99 -1.96 9.16 17.81
N ILE A 100 -2.63 9.06 16.66
CA ILE A 100 -2.38 8.01 15.66
C ILE A 100 -1.17 8.41 14.83
N ASN A 101 -0.22 7.47 14.64
CA ASN A 101 0.97 7.72 13.84
C ASN A 101 0.60 8.11 12.40
N PRO A 102 1.00 9.31 11.92
CA PRO A 102 0.66 9.81 10.59
C PRO A 102 1.29 8.98 9.48
N GLU A 103 2.51 8.45 9.69
CA GLU A 103 3.19 7.59 8.72
C GLU A 103 2.38 6.30 8.48
N LEU A 104 1.77 5.74 9.53
CA LEU A 104 0.91 4.57 9.40
C LEU A 104 -0.26 4.87 8.47
N LEU A 105 -0.96 5.99 8.68
CA LEU A 105 -2.11 6.40 7.86
C LEU A 105 -1.72 6.61 6.39
N ILE A 106 -0.60 7.29 6.14
CA ILE A 106 -0.09 7.54 4.78
C ILE A 106 0.34 6.24 4.10
N ASN A 107 1.02 5.35 4.81
CA ASN A 107 1.42 4.04 4.28
C ASN A 107 0.19 3.18 3.93
N MET A 108 -0.84 3.18 4.78
CA MET A 108 -2.10 2.50 4.49
C MET A 108 -2.78 3.08 3.25
N GLN A 109 -2.83 4.42 3.12
CA GLN A 109 -3.40 5.10 1.96
C GLN A 109 -2.65 4.74 0.67
N SER A 110 -1.32 4.74 0.72
CA SER A 110 -0.49 4.36 -0.42
C SER A 110 -0.76 2.92 -0.88
N ARG A 111 -0.81 1.98 0.06
CA ARG A 111 -1.14 0.58 -0.23
C ARG A 111 -2.54 0.43 -0.83
N TYR A 112 -3.53 1.11 -0.24
CA TYR A 112 -4.89 1.12 -0.75
C TYR A 112 -4.95 1.62 -2.19
N ASN A 113 -4.33 2.76 -2.47
CA ASN A 113 -4.28 3.36 -3.80
C ASN A 113 -3.60 2.44 -4.82
N MET A 114 -2.49 1.77 -4.44
CA MET A 114 -1.78 0.83 -5.32
C MET A 114 -2.65 -0.37 -5.69
N VAL A 115 -3.38 -0.94 -4.73
CA VAL A 115 -4.27 -2.07 -5.02
C VAL A 115 -5.44 -1.62 -5.90
N GLN A 116 -6.05 -0.47 -5.58
CA GLN A 116 -7.12 0.09 -6.40
C GLN A 116 -6.67 0.38 -7.85
N ALA A 117 -5.44 0.90 -8.01
CA ALA A 117 -4.88 1.12 -9.34
C ALA A 117 -4.70 -0.19 -10.11
N ARG A 118 -4.20 -1.24 -9.46
CA ARG A 118 -4.00 -2.56 -10.10
C ARG A 118 -5.30 -3.26 -10.48
N MET A 119 -6.39 -2.99 -9.77
CA MET A 119 -7.71 -3.54 -10.08
C MET A 119 -8.36 -2.90 -11.33
N LYS A 120 -7.81 -1.80 -11.85
CA LYS A 120 -8.31 -1.17 -13.06
C LYS A 120 -7.85 -1.93 -14.30
N PRO A 121 -8.76 -2.50 -15.13
CA PRO A 121 -8.38 -3.30 -16.30
C PRO A 121 -7.59 -2.50 -17.35
N GLU A 122 -7.83 -1.19 -17.43
CA GLU A 122 -7.07 -0.29 -18.31
C GLU A 122 -5.59 -0.21 -17.92
N ILE A 123 -5.31 -0.14 -16.62
CA ILE A 123 -3.94 -0.09 -16.11
C ILE A 123 -3.26 -1.44 -16.31
N GLU A 124 -3.96 -2.55 -16.08
CA GLU A 124 -3.41 -3.90 -16.27
C GLU A 124 -3.01 -4.13 -17.73
N SER A 125 -3.87 -3.77 -18.68
CA SER A 125 -3.59 -3.88 -20.12
C SER A 125 -2.39 -3.00 -20.54
N ASN A 126 -2.32 -1.77 -20.04
CA ASN A 126 -1.22 -0.85 -20.31
C ASN A 126 0.11 -1.38 -19.73
N LEU A 127 0.10 -1.90 -18.51
CA LEU A 127 1.28 -2.49 -17.90
C LEU A 127 1.77 -3.73 -18.67
N ALA A 128 0.86 -4.57 -19.14
CA ALA A 128 1.20 -5.72 -19.99
C ALA A 128 1.83 -5.28 -21.32
N HIS A 129 1.32 -4.21 -21.93
CA HIS A 129 1.92 -3.63 -23.14
C HIS A 129 3.31 -3.07 -22.88
N ILE A 130 3.48 -2.27 -21.82
CA ILE A 130 4.77 -1.70 -21.43
C ILE A 130 5.81 -2.79 -21.15
N ARG A 131 5.43 -3.86 -20.43
CA ARG A 131 6.33 -5.00 -20.18
C ARG A 131 6.83 -5.64 -21.48
N LYS A 132 5.95 -5.80 -22.49
CA LYS A 132 6.35 -6.35 -23.81
C LYS A 132 7.33 -5.41 -24.53
N VAL A 133 7.06 -4.11 -24.54
CA VAL A 133 7.94 -3.13 -25.18
C VAL A 133 9.28 -3.05 -24.47
N CYS A 134 9.30 -2.97 -23.15
CA CYS A 134 10.54 -2.90 -22.39
C CYS A 134 11.37 -4.18 -22.48
N ALA A 135 10.74 -5.36 -22.60
CA ALA A 135 11.47 -6.62 -22.80
C ALA A 135 12.29 -6.61 -24.10
N SER A 136 11.85 -5.87 -25.13
CA SER A 136 12.60 -5.73 -26.39
C SER A 136 13.80 -4.78 -26.31
N TRP A 137 13.90 -3.96 -25.26
CA TRP A 137 15.02 -3.02 -25.08
C TRP A 137 16.13 -3.61 -24.18
N LEU A 138 15.81 -4.67 -23.44
CA LEU A 138 16.74 -5.32 -22.50
C LEU A 138 17.49 -6.50 -23.14
N LEU A 139 17.17 -6.83 -24.39
CA LEU A 139 17.86 -7.82 -25.22
C LEU A 139 18.80 -7.15 -26.21
#